data_e937164487aa02f6a447b1538475ce8a
#
_entry.id   e937164487aa02f6a447b1538475ce8a
#
_cell.length_a   1.000
_cell.length_b   1.000
_cell.length_c   1.000
_cell.angle_alpha   90.00
_cell.angle_beta   90.00
_cell.angle_gamma   90.00
#
_symmetry.space_group_name_H-M   'P 1'
#
loop_
_entity.id
_entity.type
_entity.pdbx_description
1 polymer ?
#
loop_
_entity_poly.entity_id
_entity_poly.type
_entity_poly.pdbx_seq_one_letter_code
_entity_poly.pdbx_strand_id
1 'polypeptide(L)'
;MSNTKRKIIVPLMVFLIGIGILGGVICNIRKHQQEQERASAKLNAMTYADRMKMDIMEGIGVTDTLEQVIISEDGKINKFSEIAENMMTDSIQSIQVAPDGVVTDIYPKEGNEAGKINLLNDKDRGEISRYARDYHVPVMQGPFSLKQGSDGIAVRNPVYLENTDGQEYFWGFTIAIIRVPDIFVESLEALSNFGYDYKLSKTVTPWSTTYKEVYSSKENIQNPVLYNFAIGGDQWTLEVGPKYGWYNNDYISSVFIGGILIVLLLTSLTAVLMLLEERRKKLKRIAVTDSLTGIYNRHGFDELMKKYLKQYPMKKYVGAEFDIDDFKFINDLYGHSSGDKALQILSEQMQSFFPDNAVLGRNGGDEFCIFIPNYTCEEISQKMEMFAKMERSFEYEGKQYPFTISLGYAEYPMHAKNYSKLMRCADAALYEVKLRGKNGCLAYHAGIRLGNRTRLGFALKDVSENLPGAFIIYKADKKDERHHQYV
;
A
#
# COMPACT_ATOMS: atom_id res chain seq x y z
N MET A 1 3.70 -5.71 -26.09
CA MET A 1 4.69 -5.86 -24.99
C MET A 1 4.93 -7.34 -24.77
N SER A 2 6.17 -7.83 -24.88
CA SER A 2 6.50 -9.27 -24.72
C SER A 2 6.01 -9.76 -23.36
N ASN A 3 5.46 -11.00 -23.33
CA ASN A 3 4.85 -11.59 -22.13
C ASN A 3 5.82 -11.64 -20.93
N THR A 4 7.11 -11.76 -21.21
CA THR A 4 8.21 -11.75 -20.23
C THR A 4 8.39 -10.36 -19.57
N LYS A 5 8.31 -9.28 -20.35
CA LYS A 5 8.39 -7.91 -19.83
C LYS A 5 7.21 -7.57 -18.91
N ARG A 6 6.01 -8.05 -19.23
CA ARG A 6 4.81 -7.83 -18.41
C ARG A 6 4.93 -8.44 -17.00
N LYS A 7 5.58 -9.61 -16.87
CA LYS A 7 5.78 -10.32 -15.59
C LYS A 7 6.69 -9.58 -14.61
N ILE A 8 7.59 -8.76 -15.12
CA ILE A 8 8.50 -7.96 -14.30
C ILE A 8 7.88 -6.58 -14.03
N ILE A 9 7.31 -5.96 -15.04
CA ILE A 9 6.81 -4.59 -14.96
C ILE A 9 5.60 -4.48 -14.03
N VAL A 10 4.64 -5.41 -14.08
CA VAL A 10 3.42 -5.31 -13.27
C VAL A 10 3.72 -5.42 -11.76
N PRO A 11 4.47 -6.44 -11.26
CA PRO A 11 4.86 -6.47 -9.85
C PRO A 11 5.71 -5.27 -9.44
N LEU A 12 6.63 -4.81 -10.30
CA LEU A 12 7.44 -3.61 -10.03
C LEU A 12 6.58 -2.36 -9.88
N MET A 13 5.57 -2.18 -10.73
CA MET A 13 4.62 -1.07 -10.61
C MET A 13 3.82 -1.15 -9.29
N VAL A 14 3.36 -2.34 -8.90
CA VAL A 14 2.66 -2.55 -7.61
C VAL A 14 3.58 -2.16 -6.46
N PHE A 15 4.84 -2.56 -6.50
CA PHE A 15 5.84 -2.19 -5.50
C PHE A 15 6.05 -0.68 -5.42
N LEU A 16 6.31 -0.01 -6.55
CA LEU A 16 6.56 1.44 -6.60
C LEU A 16 5.34 2.25 -6.13
N ILE A 17 4.15 1.86 -6.55
CA ILE A 17 2.90 2.51 -6.10
C ILE A 17 2.72 2.28 -4.59
N GLY A 18 2.95 1.07 -4.10
CA GLY A 18 2.86 0.74 -2.68
C GLY A 18 3.81 1.56 -1.82
N ILE A 19 5.07 1.72 -2.24
CA ILE A 19 6.05 2.57 -1.55
C ILE A 19 5.62 4.05 -1.58
N GLY A 20 5.11 4.54 -2.71
CA GLY A 20 4.59 5.91 -2.81
C GLY A 20 3.43 6.18 -1.84
N ILE A 21 2.48 5.26 -1.75
CA ILE A 21 1.35 5.33 -0.81
C ILE A 21 1.86 5.30 0.64
N LEU A 22 2.77 4.36 0.96
CA LEU A 22 3.36 4.26 2.30
C LEU A 22 4.07 5.55 2.71
N GLY A 23 4.86 6.15 1.82
CA GLY A 23 5.50 7.44 2.04
C GLY A 23 4.51 8.56 2.33
N GLY A 24 3.41 8.63 1.56
CA GLY A 24 2.31 9.57 1.78
C GLY A 24 1.63 9.39 3.14
N VAL A 25 1.35 8.15 3.53
CA VAL A 25 0.76 7.81 4.85
C VAL A 25 1.67 8.27 5.98
N ILE A 26 2.97 7.96 5.91
CA ILE A 26 3.94 8.36 6.96
C ILE A 26 4.05 9.87 7.06
N CYS A 27 4.12 10.58 5.93
CA CYS A 27 4.16 12.04 5.90
C CYS A 27 2.91 12.65 6.57
N ASN A 28 1.75 12.10 6.27
CA ASN A 28 0.48 12.54 6.88
C ASN A 28 0.43 12.26 8.39
N ILE A 29 0.87 11.09 8.84
CA ILE A 29 0.95 10.74 10.28
C ILE A 29 1.88 11.72 11.00
N ARG A 30 3.08 11.98 10.48
CA ARG A 30 4.04 12.94 11.06
C ARG A 30 3.43 14.32 11.20
N LYS A 31 2.81 14.82 10.13
CA LYS A 31 2.18 16.14 10.14
C LYS A 31 1.08 16.22 11.19
N HIS A 32 0.22 15.22 11.25
CA HIS A 32 -0.90 15.20 12.20
C HIS A 32 -0.43 15.10 13.65
N GLN A 33 0.55 14.23 13.96
CA GLN A 33 1.15 14.16 15.29
C GLN A 33 1.80 15.50 15.69
N GLN A 34 2.56 16.10 14.78
CA GLN A 34 3.19 17.39 15.05
C GLN A 34 2.15 18.50 15.32
N GLU A 35 1.07 18.57 14.56
CA GLU A 35 -0.01 19.54 14.77
C GLU A 35 -0.70 19.35 16.14
N GLN A 36 -0.97 18.09 16.52
CA GLN A 36 -1.55 17.78 17.83
C GLN A 36 -0.62 18.13 18.98
N GLU A 37 0.65 17.72 18.91
CA GLU A 37 1.64 18.03 19.94
C GLU A 37 1.89 19.53 20.07
N ARG A 38 1.94 20.27 18.97
CA ARG A 38 2.05 21.74 19.00
C ARG A 38 0.83 22.42 19.62
N ALA A 39 -0.38 21.90 19.36
CA ALA A 39 -1.60 22.42 19.99
C ALA A 39 -1.59 22.16 21.49
N SER A 40 -1.22 20.96 21.94
CA SER A 40 -1.06 20.61 23.35
C SER A 40 0.01 21.46 24.04
N ALA A 41 1.18 21.61 23.43
CA ALA A 41 2.26 22.43 23.96
C ALA A 41 1.85 23.91 24.08
N LYS A 42 1.09 24.42 23.11
CA LYS A 42 0.57 25.80 23.15
C LYS A 42 -0.44 26.00 24.29
N LEU A 43 -1.34 25.05 24.48
CA LEU A 43 -2.31 25.11 25.58
C LEU A 43 -1.62 25.07 26.94
N ASN A 44 -0.64 24.16 27.12
CA ASN A 44 0.14 24.09 28.35
C ASN A 44 0.97 25.36 28.57
N ALA A 45 1.65 25.87 27.53
CA ALA A 45 2.39 27.13 27.62
C ALA A 45 1.50 28.29 28.08
N MET A 46 0.29 28.44 27.52
CA MET A 46 -0.69 29.44 27.91
C MET A 46 -1.10 29.27 29.36
N THR A 47 -1.53 28.06 29.74
CA THR A 47 -2.03 27.78 31.11
C THR A 47 -0.99 28.08 32.18
N TYR A 48 0.24 27.62 31.96
CA TYR A 48 1.29 27.82 32.98
C TYR A 48 1.91 29.21 32.92
N ALA A 49 1.92 29.90 31.78
CA ALA A 49 2.30 31.32 31.74
C ALA A 49 1.30 32.18 32.46
N ASP A 50 -0.01 31.93 32.33
CA ASP A 50 -1.03 32.66 33.07
C ASP A 50 -0.90 32.40 34.57
N ARG A 51 -0.58 31.16 34.99
CA ARG A 51 -0.29 30.86 36.40
C ARG A 51 0.95 31.62 36.91
N MET A 52 2.08 31.53 36.18
CA MET A 52 3.31 32.28 36.51
C MET A 52 3.05 33.79 36.63
N LYS A 53 2.19 34.33 35.76
CA LYS A 53 1.74 35.71 35.87
C LYS A 53 1.03 35.98 37.18
N MET A 54 0.12 35.09 37.62
CA MET A 54 -0.57 35.23 38.90
C MET A 54 0.40 35.16 40.07
N ASP A 55 1.36 34.23 40.05
CA ASP A 55 2.37 34.08 41.09
C ASP A 55 3.21 35.36 41.26
N ILE A 56 3.65 36.02 40.18
CA ILE A 56 4.36 37.32 40.26
C ILE A 56 3.44 38.42 40.73
N MET A 57 2.18 38.46 40.28
CA MET A 57 1.21 39.47 40.73
C MET A 57 0.96 39.41 42.23
N GLU A 58 1.01 38.23 42.85
CA GLU A 58 0.98 38.07 44.28
C GLU A 58 2.17 38.78 44.96
N GLY A 59 3.39 38.58 44.42
CA GLY A 59 4.59 39.29 44.90
C GLY A 59 4.53 40.82 44.71
N ILE A 60 3.90 41.31 43.61
CA ILE A 60 3.64 42.73 43.39
C ILE A 60 2.62 43.22 44.45
N GLY A 61 1.58 42.45 44.76
CA GLY A 61 0.55 42.82 45.77
C GLY A 61 1.11 43.10 47.16
N VAL A 62 2.26 42.52 47.51
CA VAL A 62 2.98 42.85 48.75
C VAL A 62 3.45 44.31 48.73
N THR A 63 4.00 44.79 47.59
CA THR A 63 4.45 46.17 47.47
C THR A 63 3.28 47.14 47.47
N ASP A 64 2.15 46.77 46.86
CA ASP A 64 0.91 47.58 46.85
C ASP A 64 0.31 47.68 48.27
N THR A 65 0.31 46.58 49.01
CA THR A 65 -0.19 46.58 50.40
C THR A 65 0.67 47.47 51.29
N LEU A 66 1.99 47.41 51.16
CA LEU A 66 2.87 48.32 51.86
C LEU A 66 2.68 49.77 51.48
N GLU A 67 2.45 50.10 50.23
CA GLU A 67 2.11 51.41 49.74
C GLU A 67 0.87 51.93 50.47
N GLN A 68 -0.22 51.17 50.57
CA GLN A 68 -1.45 51.59 51.28
C GLN A 68 -1.19 51.84 52.78
N VAL A 69 -0.31 51.02 53.40
CA VAL A 69 0.07 51.25 54.80
C VAL A 69 0.83 52.58 54.93
N ILE A 70 1.76 52.88 54.06
CA ILE A 70 2.56 54.16 54.07
C ILE A 70 1.64 55.33 53.84
N ILE A 71 0.71 55.24 52.88
CA ILE A 71 -0.26 56.32 52.63
C ILE A 71 -1.16 56.57 53.86
N SER A 72 -1.66 55.50 54.50
CA SER A 72 -2.55 55.61 55.68
C SER A 72 -1.89 56.13 56.93
N GLU A 73 -0.56 56.00 57.02
CA GLU A 73 0.24 56.44 58.14
C GLU A 73 1.05 57.76 57.85
N ASP A 74 0.65 58.53 56.84
CA ASP A 74 1.32 59.78 56.43
C ASP A 74 2.87 59.63 56.23
N GLY A 75 3.29 58.53 55.54
CA GLY A 75 4.69 58.27 55.25
C GLY A 75 5.50 57.64 56.39
N LYS A 76 4.87 57.31 57.50
CA LYS A 76 5.53 56.66 58.65
C LYS A 76 5.15 55.16 58.64
N ILE A 77 6.15 54.31 58.73
CA ILE A 77 5.88 52.88 58.89
C ILE A 77 6.23 52.48 60.30
N ASN A 78 5.19 52.53 61.16
CA ASN A 78 5.33 52.01 62.53
C ASN A 78 5.29 50.47 62.48
N LYS A 79 6.27 49.79 63.13
CA LYS A 79 6.37 48.33 63.19
C LYS A 79 6.59 47.65 61.82
N PHE A 80 7.43 48.22 60.91
CA PHE A 80 7.73 47.69 59.64
C PHE A 80 8.12 46.17 59.67
N SER A 81 8.95 45.77 60.62
CA SER A 81 9.41 44.37 60.71
C SER A 81 8.26 43.38 61.00
N GLU A 82 7.26 43.81 61.84
CA GLU A 82 6.11 42.94 62.17
C GLU A 82 5.16 42.83 60.95
N ILE A 83 4.96 43.93 60.22
CA ILE A 83 4.16 43.94 58.98
C ILE A 83 4.81 43.12 57.90
N ALA A 84 6.11 43.34 57.69
CA ALA A 84 6.86 42.59 56.66
C ALA A 84 6.94 41.11 56.95
N GLU A 85 7.10 40.71 58.22
CA GLU A 85 7.10 39.30 58.64
C GLU A 85 5.81 38.57 58.25
N ASN A 86 4.65 39.24 58.47
CA ASN A 86 3.36 38.68 58.10
C ASN A 86 3.09 38.61 56.59
N MET A 87 3.85 39.33 55.78
CA MET A 87 3.79 39.35 54.31
C MET A 87 4.81 38.41 53.65
N MET A 88 5.72 37.84 54.43
CA MET A 88 6.72 36.91 53.86
C MET A 88 6.08 35.62 53.41
N THR A 89 6.48 35.17 52.22
CA THR A 89 6.18 33.85 51.68
C THR A 89 7.49 33.11 51.34
N ASP A 90 7.39 31.82 51.04
CA ASP A 90 8.56 31.03 50.67
C ASP A 90 9.28 31.56 49.41
N SER A 91 8.58 32.29 48.55
CA SER A 91 9.11 32.89 47.31
C SER A 91 9.70 34.29 47.49
N ILE A 92 9.39 34.97 48.63
CA ILE A 92 9.89 36.33 48.90
C ILE A 92 11.17 36.26 49.71
N GLN A 93 12.27 36.76 49.11
CA GLN A 93 13.55 36.82 49.76
C GLN A 93 13.64 37.94 50.80
N SER A 94 13.10 39.13 50.49
CA SER A 94 13.10 40.28 51.39
C SER A 94 12.04 41.30 50.96
N ILE A 95 11.52 42.02 51.97
CA ILE A 95 10.65 43.18 51.79
C ILE A 95 11.40 44.41 52.28
N GLN A 96 11.34 45.51 51.54
CA GLN A 96 12.14 46.71 51.81
C GLN A 96 11.32 47.97 51.57
N VAL A 97 11.71 49.05 52.24
CA VAL A 97 11.22 50.39 51.95
C VAL A 97 12.35 51.34 51.73
N ALA A 98 12.16 52.31 50.84
CA ALA A 98 13.20 53.23 50.41
C ALA A 98 12.65 54.67 50.32
N PRO A 99 12.44 55.39 51.43
CA PRO A 99 12.12 56.80 51.42
C PRO A 99 13.15 57.58 50.64
N ASP A 100 12.76 58.56 49.80
CA ASP A 100 13.61 59.33 48.91
C ASP A 100 14.54 58.49 48.03
N GLY A 101 14.15 57.24 47.80
CA GLY A 101 14.93 56.29 47.05
C GLY A 101 16.11 55.64 47.79
N VAL A 102 16.26 55.88 49.10
CA VAL A 102 17.28 55.26 49.95
C VAL A 102 16.69 54.16 50.78
N VAL A 103 17.22 52.95 50.66
CA VAL A 103 16.72 51.77 51.39
C VAL A 103 17.05 51.96 52.89
N THR A 104 16.02 52.19 53.70
CA THR A 104 16.14 52.40 55.16
C THR A 104 15.82 51.14 55.96
N ASP A 105 14.80 50.43 55.59
CA ASP A 105 14.33 49.27 56.32
C ASP A 105 14.23 48.04 55.41
N ILE A 106 14.67 46.89 55.92
CA ILE A 106 14.69 45.59 55.24
C ILE A 106 14.28 44.52 56.21
N TYR A 107 13.39 43.61 55.77
CA TYR A 107 13.06 42.36 56.46
C TYR A 107 13.26 41.15 55.56
N PRO A 108 13.90 40.07 56.02
CA PRO A 108 14.66 39.94 57.29
C PRO A 108 15.94 40.78 57.25
N LYS A 109 16.41 41.21 58.44
CA LYS A 109 17.61 42.05 58.60
C LYS A 109 18.90 41.24 58.36
N GLU A 110 18.88 39.97 58.68
CA GLU A 110 20.05 39.10 58.52
C GLU A 110 20.44 38.95 57.05
N GLY A 111 21.70 39.27 56.73
CA GLY A 111 22.26 39.17 55.37
C GLY A 111 21.87 40.31 54.45
N ASN A 112 21.13 41.33 54.90
CA ASN A 112 20.76 42.50 54.13
C ASN A 112 21.33 43.82 54.75
N GLU A 113 21.82 44.73 53.89
CA GLU A 113 22.44 45.98 54.32
C GLU A 113 21.50 47.18 54.06
N ALA A 114 20.90 47.72 55.10
CA ALA A 114 20.10 48.94 55.04
C ALA A 114 21.00 50.23 55.06
N GLY A 115 20.49 51.32 54.53
CA GLY A 115 21.09 52.65 54.59
C GLY A 115 22.23 52.95 53.62
N LYS A 116 22.69 51.97 52.79
CA LYS A 116 23.80 52.14 51.87
C LYS A 116 23.40 52.21 50.37
N ILE A 117 22.17 51.87 50.04
CA ILE A 117 21.72 51.78 48.65
C ILE A 117 20.82 52.95 48.35
N ASN A 118 21.25 53.84 47.46
CA ASN A 118 20.40 54.89 46.89
C ASN A 118 19.96 54.45 45.49
N LEU A 119 18.71 54.01 45.38
CA LEU A 119 18.19 53.43 44.15
C LEU A 119 18.12 54.40 42.98
N LEU A 120 17.93 55.71 43.22
CA LEU A 120 17.80 56.71 42.18
C LEU A 120 19.17 57.11 41.57
N ASN A 121 20.24 56.96 42.36
CA ASN A 121 21.61 57.35 41.99
C ASN A 121 22.54 56.15 41.73
N ASP A 122 22.02 54.93 41.90
CA ASP A 122 22.77 53.70 41.65
C ASP A 122 23.05 53.52 40.15
N LYS A 123 24.24 53.05 39.83
CA LYS A 123 24.66 52.86 38.42
C LYS A 123 23.81 51.86 37.68
N ASP A 124 23.45 50.75 38.33
CA ASP A 124 22.77 49.60 37.68
C ASP A 124 21.25 49.66 37.92
N ARG A 125 20.77 50.39 38.97
CA ARG A 125 19.37 50.45 39.39
C ARG A 125 18.71 51.80 39.11
N GLY A 126 19.52 52.85 38.88
CA GLY A 126 19.00 54.21 38.84
C GLY A 126 18.08 54.48 37.66
N GLU A 127 18.39 54.00 36.49
CA GLU A 127 17.61 54.24 35.27
C GLU A 127 16.17 53.68 35.44
N ILE A 128 16.06 52.39 35.81
CA ILE A 128 14.75 51.76 36.01
C ILE A 128 13.98 52.30 37.21
N SER A 129 14.70 52.70 38.27
CA SER A 129 14.06 53.34 39.44
C SER A 129 13.53 54.74 39.11
N ARG A 130 14.24 55.54 38.34
CA ARG A 130 13.75 56.85 37.85
C ARG A 130 12.56 56.66 36.91
N TYR A 131 12.59 55.64 36.03
CA TYR A 131 11.45 55.33 35.19
C TYR A 131 10.23 55.01 36.01
N ALA A 132 10.32 54.12 37.02
CA ALA A 132 9.22 53.83 37.93
C ALA A 132 8.64 55.10 38.56
N ARG A 133 9.49 55.95 39.12
CA ARG A 133 9.12 57.24 39.69
C ARG A 133 8.45 58.15 38.66
N ASP A 134 9.04 58.35 37.52
CA ASP A 134 8.62 59.40 36.56
C ASP A 134 7.31 59.00 35.83
N TYR A 135 7.05 57.68 35.69
CA TYR A 135 5.84 57.14 35.04
C TYR A 135 4.77 56.61 36.04
N HIS A 136 5.03 56.65 37.35
CA HIS A 136 4.09 56.17 38.39
C HIS A 136 3.70 54.71 38.20
N VAL A 137 4.63 53.85 37.83
CA VAL A 137 4.39 52.43 37.54
C VAL A 137 5.36 51.54 38.29
N PRO A 138 4.89 50.39 38.82
CA PRO A 138 5.79 49.38 39.35
C PRO A 138 6.72 48.83 38.25
N VAL A 139 7.98 48.53 38.60
CA VAL A 139 8.96 47.95 37.69
C VAL A 139 9.59 46.72 38.30
N MET A 140 10.05 45.84 37.43
CA MET A 140 10.77 44.63 37.80
C MET A 140 12.17 44.64 37.24
N GLN A 141 13.19 44.51 38.07
CA GLN A 141 14.59 44.41 37.68
C GLN A 141 15.14 43.04 38.03
N GLY A 142 15.85 42.46 37.11
CA GLY A 142 16.46 41.13 37.27
C GLY A 142 16.20 40.21 36.08
N PRO A 143 16.49 38.90 36.18
CA PRO A 143 17.08 38.27 37.38
C PRO A 143 18.49 38.74 37.65
N PHE A 144 18.88 38.75 38.94
CA PHE A 144 20.26 38.99 39.40
C PHE A 144 20.58 38.05 40.56
N SER A 145 21.88 37.68 40.67
CA SER A 145 22.30 36.72 41.68
C SER A 145 22.23 37.27 43.08
N LEU A 146 21.58 36.54 43.96
CA LEU A 146 21.41 36.85 45.39
C LEU A 146 22.62 36.33 46.17
N LYS A 147 22.98 37.00 47.28
CA LYS A 147 24.11 36.60 48.14
C LYS A 147 23.95 35.15 48.72
N GLN A 148 22.72 34.67 48.75
CA GLN A 148 22.37 33.36 49.32
C GLN A 148 22.25 32.22 48.26
N GLY A 149 22.69 32.45 47.01
CA GLY A 149 22.86 31.39 46.02
C GLY A 149 21.71 31.11 45.06
N SER A 150 20.62 31.86 45.09
CA SER A 150 19.53 31.89 44.09
C SER A 150 19.53 33.19 43.30
N ASP A 151 18.78 33.25 42.23
CA ASP A 151 18.53 34.47 41.50
C ASP A 151 17.28 35.19 42.04
N GLY A 152 17.25 36.52 41.95
CA GLY A 152 16.12 37.33 42.42
C GLY A 152 15.63 38.33 41.37
N ILE A 153 14.36 38.66 41.44
CA ILE A 153 13.74 39.79 40.76
C ILE A 153 13.29 40.81 41.79
N ALA A 154 13.74 42.05 41.67
CA ALA A 154 13.31 43.16 42.49
C ALA A 154 12.07 43.82 41.88
N VAL A 155 10.97 43.75 42.54
CA VAL A 155 9.79 44.55 42.25
C VAL A 155 9.90 45.86 43.05
N ARG A 156 9.77 47.00 42.39
CA ARG A 156 9.77 48.33 43.00
C ARG A 156 8.51 49.07 42.63
N ASN A 157 7.73 49.41 43.63
CA ASN A 157 6.51 50.21 43.48
C ASN A 157 6.78 51.63 43.99
N PRO A 158 6.64 52.69 43.17
CA PRO A 158 6.84 54.06 43.60
C PRO A 158 5.63 54.52 44.41
N VAL A 159 5.87 55.13 45.57
CA VAL A 159 4.87 55.63 46.51
C VAL A 159 4.83 57.13 46.43
N TYR A 160 3.59 57.72 46.44
CA TYR A 160 3.38 59.10 46.37
C TYR A 160 2.44 59.51 47.55
N LEU A 161 2.73 60.66 48.18
CA LEU A 161 1.94 61.24 49.21
C LEU A 161 1.49 62.63 48.80
N GLU A 162 0.42 63.13 49.45
CA GLU A 162 -0.03 64.52 49.33
C GLU A 162 0.49 65.38 50.45
N ASN A 163 1.03 66.54 50.13
CA ASN A 163 1.40 67.53 51.15
C ASN A 163 0.16 68.26 51.66
N THR A 164 0.35 69.13 52.66
CA THR A 164 -0.74 69.98 53.27
C THR A 164 -1.45 70.90 52.30
N ASP A 165 -0.86 71.16 51.15
CA ASP A 165 -1.38 71.95 50.04
C ASP A 165 -2.08 71.13 48.95
N GLY A 166 -2.23 69.85 49.15
CA GLY A 166 -2.87 68.92 48.20
C GLY A 166 -2.00 68.63 46.99
N GLN A 167 -0.69 68.87 47.02
CA GLN A 167 0.27 68.50 45.93
C GLN A 167 0.89 67.14 46.21
N GLU A 168 0.81 66.33 45.24
CA GLU A 168 1.46 64.99 45.24
C GLU A 168 2.99 65.13 45.16
N TYR A 169 3.69 64.36 45.99
CA TYR A 169 5.15 64.27 45.95
C TYR A 169 5.62 62.82 46.05
N PHE A 170 6.74 62.52 45.45
CA PHE A 170 7.37 61.20 45.54
C PHE A 170 7.92 60.96 46.91
N TRP A 171 7.32 60.00 47.66
CA TRP A 171 7.78 59.62 49.01
C TRP A 171 8.96 58.65 48.94
N GLY A 172 8.95 57.65 47.99
CA GLY A 172 9.96 56.62 47.90
C GLY A 172 9.48 55.36 47.20
N PHE A 173 10.04 54.24 47.57
CA PHE A 173 9.65 52.94 47.00
C PHE A 173 9.30 51.92 48.09
N THR A 174 8.29 51.08 47.84
CA THR A 174 8.12 49.77 48.43
C THR A 174 8.80 48.74 47.50
N ILE A 175 9.47 47.75 48.11
CA ILE A 175 10.26 46.78 47.33
C ILE A 175 10.04 45.36 47.84
N ALA A 176 9.82 44.43 46.97
CA ALA A 176 9.90 43.03 47.24
C ALA A 176 10.97 42.37 46.36
N ILE A 177 11.82 41.56 46.97
CA ILE A 177 12.76 40.69 46.24
C ILE A 177 12.18 39.32 46.19
N ILE A 178 11.86 38.88 44.99
CA ILE A 178 11.24 37.58 44.70
C ILE A 178 12.34 36.62 44.24
N ARG A 179 12.39 35.43 44.81
CA ARG A 179 13.33 34.36 44.36
C ARG A 179 12.82 33.68 43.13
N VAL A 180 13.71 33.51 42.17
CA VAL A 180 13.45 32.76 40.93
C VAL A 180 14.49 31.64 40.82
N PRO A 181 14.14 30.40 40.40
CA PRO A 181 12.82 30.01 39.88
C PRO A 181 11.77 29.65 40.93
N ASP A 182 12.03 29.79 42.25
CA ASP A 182 11.19 29.25 43.34
C ASP A 182 9.71 29.61 43.21
N ILE A 183 9.40 30.87 42.85
CA ILE A 183 8.04 31.33 42.65
C ILE A 183 7.28 30.59 41.55
N PHE A 184 7.99 29.94 40.58
CA PHE A 184 7.41 29.24 39.46
C PHE A 184 7.49 27.73 39.61
N VAL A 185 7.97 27.19 40.75
CA VAL A 185 8.32 25.76 40.88
C VAL A 185 7.18 24.83 40.49
N GLU A 186 5.95 25.12 40.94
CA GLU A 186 4.79 24.28 40.60
C GLU A 186 4.46 24.28 39.11
N SER A 187 4.54 25.44 38.45
CA SER A 187 4.31 25.57 37.02
C SER A 187 5.42 24.90 36.17
N LEU A 188 6.68 25.01 36.62
CA LEU A 188 7.83 24.42 35.97
C LEU A 188 7.84 22.90 36.12
N GLU A 189 7.54 22.39 37.31
CA GLU A 189 7.42 20.93 37.55
C GLU A 189 6.27 20.33 36.72
N ALA A 190 5.13 21.01 36.66
CA ALA A 190 4.00 20.56 35.85
C ALA A 190 4.38 20.44 34.35
N LEU A 191 5.02 21.46 33.77
CA LEU A 191 5.51 21.42 32.41
C LEU A 191 6.49 20.24 32.19
N SER A 192 7.42 20.03 33.16
CA SER A 192 8.35 18.92 33.11
C SER A 192 7.65 17.55 33.16
N ASN A 193 6.62 17.41 34.03
CA ASN A 193 5.83 16.19 34.20
C ASN A 193 4.98 15.87 32.95
N PHE A 194 4.53 16.88 32.22
CA PHE A 194 3.90 16.73 30.91
C PHE A 194 4.90 16.38 29.79
N GLY A 195 6.19 16.26 30.09
CA GLY A 195 7.23 15.86 29.14
C GLY A 195 7.72 17.00 28.26
N TYR A 196 7.61 18.25 28.74
CA TYR A 196 8.12 19.40 28.03
C TYR A 196 9.46 19.91 28.59
N ASP A 197 10.34 20.35 27.71
CA ASP A 197 11.42 21.29 28.00
C ASP A 197 10.88 22.70 27.86
N TYR A 198 11.38 23.63 28.69
CA TYR A 198 10.91 25.00 28.71
C TYR A 198 12.05 25.98 28.93
N LYS A 199 11.80 27.24 28.52
CA LYS A 199 12.66 28.40 28.76
C LYS A 199 11.80 29.63 28.99
N LEU A 200 12.00 30.27 30.15
CA LEU A 200 11.32 31.50 30.54
C LEU A 200 12.31 32.66 30.40
N SER A 201 11.92 33.70 29.68
CA SER A 201 12.72 34.90 29.47
C SER A 201 11.85 36.14 29.63
N LYS A 202 12.43 37.27 30.06
CA LYS A 202 11.78 38.56 30.13
C LYS A 202 12.61 39.65 29.50
N THR A 203 12.02 40.76 29.12
CA THR A 203 12.73 41.95 28.70
C THR A 203 13.60 42.52 29.84
N VAL A 204 14.79 43.06 29.51
CA VAL A 204 15.73 43.60 30.48
C VAL A 204 15.09 44.78 31.21
N THR A 205 14.38 45.64 30.48
CA THR A 205 13.62 46.78 30.98
C THR A 205 12.30 46.87 30.22
N PRO A 206 11.26 47.60 30.72
CA PRO A 206 9.99 47.75 30.03
C PRO A 206 10.07 48.30 28.59
N TRP A 207 11.10 49.07 28.28
CA TRP A 207 11.34 49.69 26.96
C TRP A 207 12.39 48.94 26.12
N SER A 208 12.93 47.82 26.65
CA SER A 208 13.93 47.03 25.95
C SER A 208 13.30 45.99 25.00
N THR A 209 13.94 45.73 23.88
CA THR A 209 13.65 44.59 23.00
C THR A 209 14.56 43.41 23.28
N THR A 210 15.54 43.55 24.17
CA THR A 210 16.46 42.47 24.54
C THR A 210 15.87 41.65 25.68
N TYR A 211 15.80 40.35 25.50
CA TYR A 211 15.34 39.40 26.51
C TYR A 211 16.55 38.89 27.34
N LYS A 212 16.29 38.66 28.61
CA LYS A 212 17.17 37.97 29.53
C LYS A 212 16.49 36.68 30.01
N GLU A 213 17.24 35.59 30.01
CA GLU A 213 16.76 34.32 30.55
C GLU A 213 16.54 34.44 32.06
N VAL A 214 15.39 33.96 32.50
CA VAL A 214 15.02 33.85 33.92
C VAL A 214 15.32 32.45 34.43
N TYR A 215 14.86 31.44 33.65
CA TYR A 215 15.15 30.06 33.95
C TYR A 215 14.92 29.16 32.71
N SER A 216 15.67 28.07 32.58
CA SER A 216 15.44 27.09 31.53
C SER A 216 15.75 25.68 32.02
N SER A 217 14.99 24.70 31.53
CA SER A 217 15.27 23.26 31.71
C SER A 217 16.34 22.79 30.70
N LYS A 218 16.51 23.55 29.58
CA LYS A 218 17.44 23.23 28.49
C LYS A 218 17.81 24.49 27.71
N GLU A 219 19.09 24.65 27.39
CA GLU A 219 19.59 25.84 26.69
C GLU A 219 18.94 26.06 25.32
N ASN A 220 18.80 24.99 24.54
CA ASN A 220 18.29 25.05 23.17
C ASN A 220 17.12 24.09 22.99
N ILE A 221 15.92 24.62 22.85
CA ILE A 221 14.70 23.87 22.52
C ILE A 221 14.48 23.93 21.02
N GLN A 222 14.41 22.78 20.37
CA GLN A 222 14.23 22.72 18.91
C GLN A 222 12.80 23.11 18.50
N ASN A 223 12.69 24.21 17.72
CA ASN A 223 11.44 24.68 17.14
C ASN A 223 10.28 24.83 18.17
N PRO A 224 10.50 25.55 19.30
CA PRO A 224 9.56 25.62 20.42
C PRO A 224 8.24 26.30 20.02
N VAL A 225 7.22 26.10 20.82
CA VAL A 225 6.04 26.96 20.85
C VAL A 225 6.34 28.15 21.77
N LEU A 226 6.07 29.34 21.30
CA LEU A 226 6.27 30.59 22.04
C LEU A 226 4.94 31.11 22.56
N TYR A 227 4.89 31.48 23.84
CA TYR A 227 3.78 32.17 24.41
C TYR A 227 4.27 33.46 25.10
N ASN A 228 3.78 34.61 24.63
CA ASN A 228 4.16 35.92 25.13
C ASN A 228 3.07 36.46 26.04
N PHE A 229 3.47 37.04 27.16
CA PHE A 229 2.60 37.68 28.11
C PHE A 229 3.28 38.90 28.75
N ALA A 230 2.53 39.80 29.38
CA ALA A 230 3.06 41.00 29.98
C ALA A 230 2.77 41.03 31.47
N ILE A 231 3.75 41.45 32.26
CA ILE A 231 3.60 41.72 33.72
C ILE A 231 4.38 42.97 34.06
N GLY A 232 3.75 43.94 34.75
CA GLY A 232 4.41 45.14 35.26
C GLY A 232 5.18 45.96 34.23
N GLY A 233 4.67 45.99 32.96
CA GLY A 233 5.32 46.65 31.83
C GLY A 233 6.35 45.82 31.09
N ASP A 234 6.90 44.75 31.68
CA ASP A 234 7.85 43.86 31.02
C ASP A 234 7.13 42.86 30.13
N GLN A 235 7.77 42.52 28.99
CA GLN A 235 7.35 41.45 28.12
C GLN A 235 8.06 40.14 28.55
N TRP A 236 7.27 39.09 28.71
CA TRP A 236 7.74 37.76 29.07
C TRP A 236 7.45 36.80 27.95
N THR A 237 8.34 35.84 27.78
CA THR A 237 8.20 34.78 26.78
C THR A 237 8.47 33.44 27.44
N LEU A 238 7.52 32.52 27.31
CA LEU A 238 7.67 31.11 27.66
C LEU A 238 7.82 30.28 26.38
N GLU A 239 8.95 29.66 26.22
CA GLU A 239 9.25 28.71 25.16
C GLU A 239 8.99 27.31 25.70
N VAL A 240 8.22 26.47 24.95
CA VAL A 240 7.88 25.10 25.34
C VAL A 240 8.06 24.17 24.17
N GLY A 241 8.73 23.05 24.39
CA GLY A 241 8.91 22.00 23.38
C GLY A 241 8.98 20.61 24.00
N PRO A 242 8.51 19.55 23.32
CA PRO A 242 8.51 18.20 23.87
C PRO A 242 9.96 17.65 24.00
N LYS A 243 10.25 17.00 25.12
CA LYS A 243 11.58 16.38 25.41
C LYS A 243 11.99 15.36 24.36
N TYR A 244 11.04 14.61 23.83
CA TYR A 244 11.27 13.50 22.89
C TYR A 244 10.99 13.84 21.43
N GLY A 245 10.77 15.15 21.13
CA GLY A 245 10.47 15.63 19.79
C GLY A 245 8.96 15.63 19.47
N TRP A 246 8.62 16.23 18.32
CA TRP A 246 7.26 16.58 17.91
C TRP A 246 6.44 15.39 17.36
N TYR A 247 7.01 14.21 17.24
CA TYR A 247 6.34 12.98 16.76
C TYR A 247 6.99 11.73 17.35
N ASN A 248 6.17 10.69 17.49
CA ASN A 248 6.60 9.41 18.03
C ASN A 248 7.32 8.58 16.96
N ASN A 249 8.64 8.55 17.03
CA ASN A 249 9.49 7.80 16.09
C ASN A 249 9.26 6.29 16.14
N ASP A 250 8.96 5.70 17.29
CA ASP A 250 8.76 4.25 17.43
C ASP A 250 7.47 3.82 16.73
N TYR A 251 6.41 4.62 16.90
CA TYR A 251 5.15 4.39 16.19
C TYR A 251 5.34 4.50 14.68
N ILE A 252 6.03 5.55 14.22
CA ILE A 252 6.30 5.77 12.78
C ILE A 252 7.13 4.60 12.20
N SER A 253 8.15 4.14 12.93
CA SER A 253 8.98 3.00 12.54
C SER A 253 8.18 1.71 12.44
N SER A 254 7.27 1.47 13.38
CA SER A 254 6.37 0.31 13.36
C SER A 254 5.43 0.33 12.15
N VAL A 255 4.83 1.48 11.84
CA VAL A 255 3.99 1.68 10.65
C VAL A 255 4.81 1.48 9.36
N PHE A 256 6.05 1.97 9.31
CA PHE A 256 6.94 1.80 8.17
C PHE A 256 7.27 0.32 7.92
N ILE A 257 7.69 -0.41 8.97
CA ILE A 257 8.02 -1.84 8.86
C ILE A 257 6.79 -2.64 8.44
N GLY A 258 5.65 -2.44 9.12
CA GLY A 258 4.39 -3.11 8.75
C GLY A 258 3.95 -2.79 7.33
N GLY A 259 4.06 -1.54 6.91
CA GLY A 259 3.75 -1.09 5.55
C GLY A 259 4.63 -1.74 4.49
N ILE A 260 5.94 -1.82 4.71
CA ILE A 260 6.87 -2.52 3.80
C ILE A 260 6.50 -3.99 3.66
N LEU A 261 6.18 -4.68 4.76
CA LEU A 261 5.77 -6.08 4.72
C LEU A 261 4.51 -6.28 3.87
N ILE A 262 3.52 -5.41 4.02
CA ILE A 262 2.29 -5.43 3.21
C ILE A 262 2.62 -5.21 1.72
N VAL A 263 3.44 -4.23 1.38
CA VAL A 263 3.85 -3.95 -0.01
C VAL A 263 4.57 -5.15 -0.62
N LEU A 264 5.48 -5.79 0.11
CA LEU A 264 6.20 -6.99 -0.35
C LEU A 264 5.24 -8.17 -0.55
N LEU A 265 4.28 -8.37 0.37
CA LEU A 265 3.25 -9.41 0.25
C LEU A 265 2.38 -9.20 -1.00
N LEU A 266 1.88 -8.00 -1.23
CA LEU A 266 1.07 -7.68 -2.41
C LEU A 266 1.86 -7.85 -3.71
N THR A 267 3.12 -7.44 -3.72
CA THR A 267 4.02 -7.61 -4.86
C THR A 267 4.26 -9.08 -5.17
N SER A 268 4.57 -9.90 -4.14
CA SER A 268 4.79 -11.34 -4.31
C SER A 268 3.52 -12.07 -4.75
N LEU A 269 2.37 -11.73 -4.17
CA LEU A 269 1.07 -12.28 -4.56
C LEU A 269 0.78 -12.00 -6.05
N THR A 270 1.02 -10.77 -6.50
CA THR A 270 0.83 -10.38 -7.91
C THR A 270 1.72 -11.23 -8.83
N ALA A 271 2.99 -11.43 -8.47
CA ALA A 271 3.91 -12.25 -9.25
C ALA A 271 3.47 -13.72 -9.29
N VAL A 272 3.05 -14.30 -8.16
CA VAL A 272 2.55 -15.67 -8.07
C VAL A 272 1.28 -15.87 -8.90
N LEU A 273 0.32 -14.96 -8.83
CA LEU A 273 -0.92 -15.03 -9.63
C LEU A 273 -0.63 -15.02 -11.14
N MET A 274 0.32 -14.19 -11.60
CA MET A 274 0.73 -14.15 -12.99
C MET A 274 1.39 -15.48 -13.44
N LEU A 275 2.21 -16.08 -12.58
CA LEU A 275 2.83 -17.40 -12.86
C LEU A 275 1.78 -18.52 -12.91
N LEU A 276 0.82 -18.52 -11.99
CA LEU A 276 -0.26 -19.50 -11.96
C LEU A 276 -1.16 -19.40 -13.21
N GLU A 277 -1.48 -18.19 -13.66
CA GLU A 277 -2.26 -17.99 -14.88
C GLU A 277 -1.55 -18.54 -16.13
N GLU A 278 -0.24 -18.32 -16.22
CA GLU A 278 0.55 -18.89 -17.32
C GLU A 278 0.58 -20.42 -17.28
N ARG A 279 0.85 -21.00 -16.11
CA ARG A 279 0.81 -22.46 -15.95
C ARG A 279 -0.55 -23.03 -16.32
N ARG A 280 -1.63 -22.38 -15.90
CA ARG A 280 -3.00 -22.78 -16.26
C ARG A 280 -3.24 -22.76 -17.78
N LYS A 281 -2.78 -21.69 -18.47
CA LYS A 281 -2.88 -21.61 -19.94
C LYS A 281 -2.08 -22.72 -20.64
N LYS A 282 -0.86 -22.98 -20.14
CA LYS A 282 -0.01 -24.05 -20.69
C LYS A 282 -0.62 -25.44 -20.48
N LEU A 283 -1.11 -25.72 -19.28
CA LEU A 283 -1.78 -26.99 -18.96
C LEU A 283 -3.05 -27.18 -19.82
N LYS A 284 -3.86 -26.13 -19.97
CA LYS A 284 -5.04 -26.17 -20.82
C LYS A 284 -4.67 -26.47 -22.29
N ARG A 285 -3.60 -25.85 -22.80
CA ARG A 285 -3.14 -26.13 -24.17
C ARG A 285 -2.71 -27.59 -24.35
N ILE A 286 -1.90 -28.12 -23.43
CA ILE A 286 -1.46 -29.51 -23.47
C ILE A 286 -2.65 -30.49 -23.39
N ALA A 287 -3.65 -30.17 -22.57
CA ALA A 287 -4.82 -31.02 -22.42
C ALA A 287 -5.73 -31.10 -23.65
N VAL A 288 -5.72 -30.10 -24.53
CA VAL A 288 -6.63 -30.03 -25.71
C VAL A 288 -5.96 -30.15 -27.07
N THR A 289 -4.60 -30.19 -27.15
CA THR A 289 -3.87 -30.33 -28.43
C THR A 289 -3.11 -31.64 -28.50
N ASP A 290 -2.98 -32.18 -29.68
CA ASP A 290 -2.08 -33.31 -29.97
C ASP A 290 -0.63 -32.82 -30.04
N SER A 291 0.25 -33.48 -29.29
CA SER A 291 1.64 -33.05 -29.13
C SER A 291 2.50 -33.21 -30.37
N LEU A 292 2.15 -34.17 -31.28
CA LEU A 292 2.89 -34.45 -32.49
C LEU A 292 2.50 -33.49 -33.62
N THR A 293 1.20 -33.25 -33.78
CA THR A 293 0.64 -32.53 -34.93
C THR A 293 0.26 -31.08 -34.65
N GLY A 294 0.14 -30.70 -33.37
CA GLY A 294 -0.21 -29.34 -32.94
C GLY A 294 -1.67 -28.94 -33.14
N ILE A 295 -2.51 -29.75 -33.81
CA ILE A 295 -3.94 -29.59 -33.93
C ILE A 295 -4.66 -30.07 -32.66
N TYR A 296 -5.99 -29.95 -32.58
CA TYR A 296 -6.73 -30.44 -31.42
C TYR A 296 -6.62 -31.94 -31.26
N ASN A 297 -6.43 -32.43 -30.03
CA ASN A 297 -6.60 -33.84 -29.73
C ASN A 297 -8.10 -34.18 -29.66
N ARG A 298 -8.43 -35.47 -29.56
CA ARG A 298 -9.81 -35.94 -29.46
C ARG A 298 -10.64 -35.19 -28.42
N HIS A 299 -10.08 -35.00 -27.24
CA HIS A 299 -10.79 -34.33 -26.15
C HIS A 299 -11.06 -32.84 -26.48
N GLY A 300 -10.05 -32.11 -26.95
CA GLY A 300 -10.15 -30.70 -27.34
C GLY A 300 -11.12 -30.48 -28.50
N PHE A 301 -11.07 -31.38 -29.51
CA PHE A 301 -11.99 -31.32 -30.64
C PHE A 301 -13.44 -31.58 -30.20
N ASP A 302 -13.68 -32.63 -29.43
CA ASP A 302 -15.03 -32.96 -28.92
C ASP A 302 -15.64 -31.87 -28.06
N GLU A 303 -14.86 -31.30 -27.13
CA GLU A 303 -15.33 -30.20 -26.29
C GLU A 303 -15.71 -28.96 -27.13
N LEU A 304 -14.86 -28.62 -28.09
CA LEU A 304 -15.07 -27.45 -28.93
C LEU A 304 -16.32 -27.63 -29.79
N MET A 305 -16.50 -28.80 -30.37
CA MET A 305 -17.66 -29.12 -31.21
C MET A 305 -18.96 -29.14 -30.42
N LYS A 306 -18.99 -29.78 -29.26
CA LYS A 306 -20.19 -29.77 -28.38
C LYS A 306 -20.57 -28.34 -27.99
N LYS A 307 -19.61 -27.53 -27.67
CA LYS A 307 -19.81 -26.13 -27.34
C LYS A 307 -20.35 -25.34 -28.53
N TYR A 308 -19.77 -25.50 -29.71
CA TYR A 308 -20.17 -24.79 -30.93
C TYR A 308 -21.58 -25.14 -31.35
N LEU A 309 -21.95 -26.43 -31.38
CA LEU A 309 -23.30 -26.89 -31.73
C LEU A 309 -24.35 -26.43 -30.71
N LYS A 310 -24.00 -26.38 -29.44
CA LYS A 310 -24.88 -25.83 -28.41
C LYS A 310 -25.14 -24.33 -28.60
N GLN A 311 -24.12 -23.60 -29.05
CA GLN A 311 -24.22 -22.16 -29.23
C GLN A 311 -24.95 -21.80 -30.54
N TYR A 312 -24.81 -22.62 -31.60
CA TYR A 312 -25.36 -22.35 -32.93
C TYR A 312 -26.12 -23.55 -33.51
N PRO A 313 -27.22 -23.99 -32.91
CA PRO A 313 -27.91 -25.25 -33.27
C PRO A 313 -28.55 -25.22 -34.65
N MET A 314 -28.77 -24.05 -35.23
CA MET A 314 -29.46 -23.88 -36.51
C MET A 314 -28.52 -23.62 -37.69
N LYS A 315 -27.21 -23.60 -37.45
CA LYS A 315 -26.24 -23.40 -38.54
C LYS A 315 -25.91 -24.69 -39.26
N LYS A 316 -25.46 -24.58 -40.51
CA LYS A 316 -24.93 -25.67 -41.31
C LYS A 316 -23.49 -25.96 -40.98
N TYR A 317 -23.12 -27.24 -40.96
CA TYR A 317 -21.72 -27.68 -40.73
C TYR A 317 -21.42 -28.94 -41.53
N VAL A 318 -20.19 -29.05 -41.97
CA VAL A 318 -19.67 -30.30 -42.47
C VAL A 318 -18.68 -30.90 -41.48
N GLY A 319 -18.94 -32.13 -41.06
CA GLY A 319 -18.01 -32.92 -40.28
C GLY A 319 -17.36 -33.96 -41.18
N ALA A 320 -16.04 -34.11 -41.11
CA ALA A 320 -15.33 -35.14 -41.86
C ALA A 320 -14.42 -35.94 -40.96
N GLU A 321 -14.26 -37.21 -41.28
CA GLU A 321 -13.27 -38.14 -40.71
C GLU A 321 -12.38 -38.68 -41.85
N PHE A 322 -11.12 -38.84 -41.57
CA PHE A 322 -10.17 -39.41 -42.54
C PHE A 322 -8.97 -39.97 -41.81
N ASP A 323 -8.26 -40.84 -42.54
CA ASP A 323 -7.05 -41.45 -42.08
C ASP A 323 -6.03 -41.63 -43.21
N ILE A 324 -4.76 -41.94 -42.85
CA ILE A 324 -3.71 -42.26 -43.79
C ILE A 324 -3.86 -43.71 -44.22
N ASP A 325 -3.98 -43.93 -45.52
CA ASP A 325 -4.10 -45.23 -46.05
C ASP A 325 -2.83 -46.07 -45.78
N ASP A 326 -3.05 -47.32 -45.33
CA ASP A 326 -1.97 -48.24 -45.00
C ASP A 326 -0.93 -47.71 -43.98
N PHE A 327 -1.33 -46.85 -43.06
CA PHE A 327 -0.43 -46.23 -42.09
C PHE A 327 0.39 -47.25 -41.28
N LYS A 328 -0.23 -48.38 -40.94
CA LYS A 328 0.50 -49.47 -40.28
C LYS A 328 1.65 -49.98 -41.12
N PHE A 329 1.47 -50.12 -42.45
CA PHE A 329 2.53 -50.52 -43.36
C PHE A 329 3.67 -49.49 -43.43
N ILE A 330 3.34 -48.21 -43.38
CA ILE A 330 4.35 -47.13 -43.29
C ILE A 330 5.20 -47.34 -42.04
N ASN A 331 4.58 -47.53 -40.87
CA ASN A 331 5.30 -47.77 -39.62
C ASN A 331 6.14 -49.06 -39.63
N ASP A 332 5.58 -50.14 -40.13
CA ASP A 332 6.24 -51.46 -40.12
C ASP A 332 7.45 -51.49 -41.08
N LEU A 333 7.38 -50.80 -42.24
CA LEU A 333 8.43 -50.81 -43.28
C LEU A 333 9.47 -49.67 -43.08
N TYR A 334 9.05 -48.46 -42.71
CA TYR A 334 9.91 -47.28 -42.66
C TYR A 334 10.13 -46.75 -41.25
N GLY A 335 9.58 -47.43 -40.24
CA GLY A 335 9.73 -47.06 -38.84
C GLY A 335 8.75 -45.97 -38.38
N HIS A 336 8.51 -45.92 -37.06
CA HIS A 336 7.58 -44.96 -36.43
C HIS A 336 7.91 -43.51 -36.71
N SER A 337 9.21 -43.14 -36.86
CA SER A 337 9.61 -41.78 -37.18
C SER A 337 9.10 -41.30 -38.55
N SER A 338 8.99 -42.21 -39.52
CA SER A 338 8.42 -41.93 -40.86
C SER A 338 6.90 -41.78 -40.78
N GLY A 339 6.23 -42.63 -39.99
CA GLY A 339 4.82 -42.45 -39.69
C GLY A 339 4.52 -41.10 -38.99
N ASP A 340 5.35 -40.71 -38.04
CA ASP A 340 5.22 -39.40 -37.35
C ASP A 340 5.38 -38.23 -38.36
N LYS A 341 6.33 -38.33 -39.31
CA LYS A 341 6.47 -37.35 -40.39
C LYS A 341 5.20 -37.29 -41.27
N ALA A 342 4.68 -38.46 -41.68
CA ALA A 342 3.44 -38.49 -42.46
C ALA A 342 2.26 -37.81 -41.76
N LEU A 343 2.10 -38.05 -40.46
CA LEU A 343 1.07 -37.39 -39.61
C LEU A 343 1.28 -35.88 -39.53
N GLN A 344 2.53 -35.42 -39.39
CA GLN A 344 2.86 -33.97 -39.35
C GLN A 344 2.57 -33.31 -40.71
N ILE A 345 3.01 -33.92 -41.82
CA ILE A 345 2.75 -33.42 -43.16
C ILE A 345 1.23 -33.28 -43.40
N LEU A 346 0.45 -34.29 -43.04
CA LEU A 346 -1.01 -34.24 -43.21
C LEU A 346 -1.61 -33.10 -42.38
N SER A 347 -1.20 -32.94 -41.12
CA SER A 347 -1.70 -31.85 -40.28
C SER A 347 -1.34 -30.47 -40.80
N GLU A 348 -0.12 -30.27 -41.33
CA GLU A 348 0.32 -29.01 -41.93
C GLU A 348 -0.50 -28.69 -43.19
N GLN A 349 -0.72 -29.69 -44.04
CA GLN A 349 -1.60 -29.52 -45.19
C GLN A 349 -3.02 -29.22 -44.83
N MET A 350 -3.59 -29.82 -43.78
CA MET A 350 -4.91 -29.47 -43.25
C MET A 350 -4.97 -28.00 -42.83
N GLN A 351 -3.99 -27.55 -42.08
CA GLN A 351 -3.92 -26.15 -41.56
C GLN A 351 -3.79 -25.12 -42.71
N SER A 352 -3.06 -25.47 -43.78
CA SER A 352 -2.88 -24.55 -44.93
C SER A 352 -4.03 -24.57 -45.91
N PHE A 353 -4.74 -25.71 -46.04
CA PHE A 353 -5.78 -25.88 -47.07
C PHE A 353 -7.17 -25.49 -46.63
N PHE A 354 -7.56 -25.77 -45.39
CA PHE A 354 -8.90 -25.46 -44.88
C PHE A 354 -8.97 -24.04 -44.34
N PRO A 355 -10.17 -23.41 -44.30
CA PRO A 355 -10.31 -22.04 -43.85
C PRO A 355 -9.98 -21.92 -42.33
N ASP A 356 -9.55 -20.74 -41.91
CA ASP A 356 -9.14 -20.45 -40.53
C ASP A 356 -10.20 -20.75 -39.46
N ASN A 357 -11.47 -20.74 -39.84
CA ASN A 357 -12.58 -21.08 -38.94
C ASN A 357 -12.89 -22.59 -38.90
N ALA A 358 -12.19 -23.43 -39.67
CA ALA A 358 -12.28 -24.86 -39.57
C ALA A 358 -11.61 -25.35 -38.25
N VAL A 359 -12.19 -26.32 -37.63
CA VAL A 359 -11.59 -26.97 -36.45
C VAL A 359 -10.98 -28.29 -36.90
N LEU A 360 -9.68 -28.44 -36.65
CA LEU A 360 -8.88 -29.58 -37.08
C LEU A 360 -8.49 -30.39 -35.85
N GLY A 361 -8.69 -31.72 -35.91
CA GLY A 361 -8.41 -32.62 -34.82
C GLY A 361 -7.78 -33.92 -35.25
N ARG A 362 -7.05 -34.56 -34.32
CA ARG A 362 -6.55 -35.93 -34.42
C ARG A 362 -7.12 -36.77 -33.30
N ASN A 363 -7.88 -37.80 -33.64
CA ASN A 363 -8.55 -38.68 -32.69
C ASN A 363 -7.62 -39.72 -32.03
N GLY A 364 -6.46 -39.97 -32.65
CA GLY A 364 -5.42 -40.92 -32.23
C GLY A 364 -4.96 -41.78 -33.40
N GLY A 365 -3.75 -42.33 -33.31
CA GLY A 365 -3.18 -43.09 -34.44
C GLY A 365 -3.10 -42.25 -35.72
N ASP A 366 -3.71 -42.73 -36.77
CA ASP A 366 -3.84 -42.12 -38.09
C ASP A 366 -5.20 -41.46 -38.36
N GLU A 367 -6.10 -41.43 -37.38
CA GLU A 367 -7.45 -40.89 -37.50
C GLU A 367 -7.46 -39.36 -37.28
N PHE A 368 -7.88 -38.63 -38.29
CA PHE A 368 -8.06 -37.17 -38.26
C PHE A 368 -9.52 -36.80 -38.42
N CYS A 369 -9.89 -35.64 -37.93
CA CYS A 369 -11.22 -35.07 -38.06
C CYS A 369 -11.20 -33.59 -38.38
N ILE A 370 -12.18 -33.17 -39.14
CA ILE A 370 -12.39 -31.74 -39.46
C ILE A 370 -13.84 -31.39 -39.21
N PHE A 371 -14.05 -30.16 -38.75
CA PHE A 371 -15.34 -29.53 -38.68
C PHE A 371 -15.29 -28.19 -39.37
N ILE A 372 -16.16 -27.96 -40.35
CA ILE A 372 -16.17 -26.78 -41.20
C ILE A 372 -17.54 -26.09 -41.05
N PRO A 373 -17.62 -24.93 -40.41
CA PRO A 373 -18.85 -24.21 -40.26
C PRO A 373 -19.29 -23.49 -41.52
N ASN A 374 -20.61 -23.35 -41.69
CA ASN A 374 -21.26 -22.58 -42.77
C ASN A 374 -21.08 -23.18 -44.19
N TYR A 375 -20.88 -24.49 -44.29
CA TYR A 375 -20.86 -25.21 -45.56
C TYR A 375 -21.85 -26.36 -45.58
N THR A 376 -22.32 -26.68 -46.79
CA THR A 376 -23.02 -27.92 -47.13
C THR A 376 -22.06 -28.94 -47.72
N CYS A 377 -22.47 -30.22 -47.80
CA CYS A 377 -21.66 -31.21 -48.49
C CYS A 377 -21.50 -30.91 -49.99
N GLU A 378 -22.44 -30.29 -50.62
CA GLU A 378 -22.38 -29.89 -52.03
C GLU A 378 -21.37 -28.76 -52.25
N GLU A 379 -21.47 -27.70 -51.42
CA GLU A 379 -20.56 -26.53 -51.51
C GLU A 379 -19.09 -26.89 -51.26
N ILE A 380 -18.78 -27.88 -50.41
CA ILE A 380 -17.42 -28.29 -50.05
C ILE A 380 -16.88 -29.46 -50.89
N SER A 381 -17.73 -30.12 -51.66
CA SER A 381 -17.39 -31.38 -52.35
C SER A 381 -16.12 -31.30 -53.20
N GLN A 382 -15.98 -30.29 -54.06
CA GLN A 382 -14.81 -30.07 -54.90
C GLN A 382 -13.54 -29.87 -54.05
N LYS A 383 -13.66 -29.12 -52.96
CA LYS A 383 -12.54 -28.87 -52.03
C LYS A 383 -12.12 -30.15 -51.29
N MET A 384 -13.09 -30.97 -50.89
CA MET A 384 -12.79 -32.27 -50.25
C MET A 384 -12.12 -33.23 -51.24
N GLU A 385 -12.55 -33.25 -52.50
CA GLU A 385 -11.92 -34.06 -53.55
C GLU A 385 -10.49 -33.62 -53.84
N MET A 386 -10.28 -32.30 -53.98
CA MET A 386 -8.94 -31.73 -54.16
C MET A 386 -8.02 -32.09 -53.01
N PHE A 387 -8.51 -31.96 -51.77
CA PHE A 387 -7.74 -32.31 -50.57
C PHE A 387 -7.43 -33.81 -50.53
N ALA A 388 -8.40 -34.68 -50.77
CA ALA A 388 -8.18 -36.14 -50.78
C ALA A 388 -7.11 -36.59 -51.80
N LYS A 389 -7.13 -35.96 -53.00
CA LYS A 389 -6.20 -36.30 -54.10
C LYS A 389 -4.90 -35.53 -54.10
N MET A 390 -4.67 -34.67 -53.11
CA MET A 390 -3.43 -33.89 -53.00
C MET A 390 -2.23 -34.84 -52.84
N GLU A 391 -1.15 -34.55 -53.57
CA GLU A 391 0.09 -35.33 -53.44
C GLU A 391 0.71 -35.15 -52.07
N ARG A 392 1.13 -36.27 -51.47
CA ARG A 392 1.74 -36.36 -50.15
C ARG A 392 2.91 -37.34 -50.22
N SER A 393 4.02 -36.96 -49.62
CA SER A 393 5.17 -37.87 -49.50
C SER A 393 5.93 -37.53 -48.22
N PHE A 394 6.53 -38.52 -47.58
CA PHE A 394 7.49 -38.38 -46.51
C PHE A 394 8.88 -38.80 -46.98
N GLU A 395 9.93 -38.27 -46.39
CA GLU A 395 11.31 -38.62 -46.69
C GLU A 395 11.80 -39.74 -45.78
N TYR A 396 12.40 -40.76 -46.39
CA TYR A 396 13.11 -41.85 -45.73
C TYR A 396 14.38 -42.19 -46.52
N GLU A 397 15.54 -42.21 -45.83
CA GLU A 397 16.88 -42.50 -46.45
C GLU A 397 17.17 -41.67 -47.73
N GLY A 398 16.80 -40.36 -47.73
CA GLY A 398 17.01 -39.45 -48.85
C GLY A 398 16.06 -39.63 -50.02
N LYS A 399 15.03 -40.49 -49.90
CA LYS A 399 14.03 -40.73 -50.96
C LYS A 399 12.65 -40.36 -50.49
N GLN A 400 11.82 -39.87 -51.44
CA GLN A 400 10.44 -39.51 -51.18
C GLN A 400 9.51 -40.70 -51.40
N TYR A 401 8.67 -41.00 -50.41
CA TYR A 401 7.68 -42.10 -50.47
C TYR A 401 6.29 -41.51 -50.37
N PRO A 402 5.44 -41.76 -51.41
CA PRO A 402 4.08 -41.22 -51.45
C PRO A 402 3.16 -41.94 -50.46
N PHE A 403 2.17 -41.23 -49.95
CA PHE A 403 1.07 -41.83 -49.20
C PHE A 403 -0.26 -41.15 -49.56
N THR A 404 -1.36 -41.84 -49.35
CA THR A 404 -2.71 -41.39 -49.68
C THR A 404 -3.57 -41.34 -48.42
N ILE A 405 -4.71 -40.70 -48.54
CA ILE A 405 -5.73 -40.64 -47.47
C ILE A 405 -7.08 -41.09 -48.01
N SER A 406 -7.87 -41.64 -47.14
CA SER A 406 -9.30 -41.87 -47.36
C SER A 406 -10.10 -40.89 -46.48
N LEU A 407 -11.15 -40.27 -47.03
CA LEU A 407 -11.93 -39.21 -46.37
C LEU A 407 -13.43 -39.46 -46.54
N GLY A 408 -14.19 -39.42 -45.43
CA GLY A 408 -15.63 -39.43 -45.44
C GLY A 408 -16.16 -38.16 -44.77
N TYR A 409 -17.24 -37.56 -45.28
CA TYR A 409 -17.81 -36.36 -44.71
C TYR A 409 -19.35 -36.36 -44.74
N ALA A 410 -19.94 -35.63 -43.79
CA ALA A 410 -21.40 -35.55 -43.61
C ALA A 410 -21.81 -34.13 -43.23
N GLU A 411 -23.07 -33.79 -43.47
CA GLU A 411 -23.65 -32.49 -43.25
C GLU A 411 -24.63 -32.49 -42.06
N TYR A 412 -24.53 -31.42 -41.24
CA TYR A 412 -25.53 -31.09 -40.22
C TYR A 412 -26.36 -29.86 -40.71
N PRO A 413 -27.67 -29.84 -40.53
CA PRO A 413 -28.54 -30.86 -39.85
C PRO A 413 -29.05 -31.96 -40.81
N MET A 414 -28.69 -31.96 -42.06
CA MET A 414 -29.28 -32.84 -43.08
C MET A 414 -29.11 -34.32 -42.77
N HIS A 415 -27.91 -34.76 -42.42
CA HIS A 415 -27.57 -36.16 -42.17
C HIS A 415 -27.64 -36.54 -40.68
N ALA A 416 -27.61 -35.54 -39.80
CA ALA A 416 -27.50 -35.80 -38.36
C ALA A 416 -28.21 -34.73 -37.53
N LYS A 417 -28.72 -35.13 -36.36
CA LYS A 417 -29.36 -34.21 -35.36
C LYS A 417 -28.45 -33.81 -34.22
N ASN A 418 -27.26 -34.38 -34.13
CA ASN A 418 -26.27 -34.09 -33.11
C ASN A 418 -24.85 -34.43 -33.61
N TYR A 419 -23.84 -33.95 -32.87
CA TYR A 419 -22.45 -34.15 -33.19
C TYR A 419 -22.06 -35.65 -33.33
N SER A 420 -22.43 -36.47 -32.35
CA SER A 420 -22.06 -37.90 -32.38
C SER A 420 -22.62 -38.64 -33.63
N LYS A 421 -23.85 -38.29 -34.05
CA LYS A 421 -24.42 -38.85 -35.24
C LYS A 421 -23.76 -38.29 -36.51
N LEU A 422 -23.37 -37.02 -36.53
CA LEU A 422 -22.67 -36.41 -37.64
C LEU A 422 -21.35 -37.13 -37.92
N MET A 423 -20.52 -37.32 -36.88
CA MET A 423 -19.24 -38.02 -37.04
C MET A 423 -19.44 -39.49 -37.42
N ARG A 424 -20.45 -40.19 -36.88
CA ARG A 424 -20.77 -41.54 -37.32
C ARG A 424 -21.19 -41.61 -38.80
N CYS A 425 -21.85 -40.62 -39.35
CA CYS A 425 -22.14 -40.55 -40.78
C CYS A 425 -20.87 -40.33 -41.61
N ALA A 426 -19.99 -39.47 -41.13
CA ALA A 426 -18.69 -39.24 -41.76
C ALA A 426 -17.81 -40.53 -41.75
N ASP A 427 -17.75 -41.21 -40.59
CA ASP A 427 -17.05 -42.51 -40.44
C ASP A 427 -17.62 -43.61 -41.40
N ALA A 428 -18.92 -43.68 -41.54
CA ALA A 428 -19.55 -44.62 -42.48
C ALA A 428 -19.19 -44.32 -43.95
N ALA A 429 -19.12 -43.03 -44.31
CA ALA A 429 -18.67 -42.61 -45.63
C ALA A 429 -17.17 -42.92 -45.85
N LEU A 430 -16.32 -42.68 -44.85
CA LEU A 430 -14.92 -43.04 -44.86
C LEU A 430 -14.70 -44.56 -45.09
N TYR A 431 -15.48 -45.39 -44.39
CA TYR A 431 -15.42 -46.80 -44.51
C TYR A 431 -15.76 -47.25 -45.95
N GLU A 432 -16.78 -46.64 -46.56
CA GLU A 432 -17.14 -46.89 -47.94
C GLU A 432 -16.00 -46.53 -48.93
N VAL A 433 -15.29 -45.41 -48.70
CA VAL A 433 -14.09 -45.05 -49.50
C VAL A 433 -13.04 -46.15 -49.40
N LYS A 434 -12.77 -46.69 -48.21
CA LYS A 434 -11.81 -47.77 -48.00
C LYS A 434 -12.20 -49.06 -48.76
N LEU A 435 -13.46 -49.37 -48.80
CA LEU A 435 -14.00 -50.52 -49.54
C LEU A 435 -13.88 -50.37 -51.07
N ARG A 436 -13.91 -49.13 -51.59
CA ARG A 436 -13.77 -48.81 -53.02
C ARG A 436 -12.32 -48.69 -53.52
N GLY A 437 -11.36 -49.03 -52.67
CA GLY A 437 -9.94 -49.04 -53.06
C GLY A 437 -9.11 -47.89 -52.50
N LYS A 438 -9.62 -47.17 -51.48
CA LYS A 438 -8.91 -46.07 -50.77
C LYS A 438 -8.64 -44.83 -51.65
N ASN A 439 -7.74 -43.94 -51.23
CA ASN A 439 -7.27 -42.76 -51.98
C ASN A 439 -8.39 -41.92 -52.59
N GLY A 440 -9.30 -41.42 -51.75
CA GLY A 440 -10.44 -40.62 -52.24
C GLY A 440 -11.31 -40.04 -51.13
N CYS A 441 -12.44 -39.49 -51.53
CA CYS A 441 -13.42 -38.97 -50.57
C CYS A 441 -14.86 -39.32 -50.97
N LEU A 442 -15.75 -39.34 -50.00
CA LEU A 442 -17.17 -39.59 -50.20
C LEU A 442 -18.03 -38.78 -49.24
N ALA A 443 -19.04 -38.11 -49.76
CA ALA A 443 -20.12 -37.56 -48.93
C ALA A 443 -21.07 -38.68 -48.45
N TYR A 444 -21.49 -38.60 -47.18
CA TYR A 444 -22.50 -39.52 -46.68
C TYR A 444 -23.86 -39.28 -47.40
N HIS A 445 -24.50 -40.38 -47.75
CA HIS A 445 -25.86 -40.37 -48.29
C HIS A 445 -26.68 -41.51 -47.69
N ALA A 446 -28.01 -41.44 -47.79
CA ALA A 446 -28.91 -42.35 -47.14
C ALA A 446 -28.74 -43.82 -47.53
N GLY A 447 -28.08 -44.10 -48.67
CA GLY A 447 -27.77 -45.48 -49.10
C GLY A 447 -26.59 -46.12 -48.36
N ILE A 448 -25.77 -45.35 -47.62
CA ILE A 448 -24.66 -45.88 -46.83
C ILE A 448 -25.19 -46.37 -45.47
N ARG A 449 -25.00 -47.64 -45.17
CA ARG A 449 -25.45 -48.25 -43.90
C ARG A 449 -24.59 -47.76 -42.74
N LEU A 450 -25.23 -47.25 -41.71
CA LEU A 450 -24.60 -46.97 -40.42
C LEU A 450 -24.39 -48.30 -39.68
N GLY A 451 -23.34 -49.07 -40.04
CA GLY A 451 -22.99 -50.31 -39.38
C GLY A 451 -22.18 -50.09 -38.11
N ASN A 452 -22.30 -50.98 -37.13
CA ASN A 452 -21.27 -51.14 -36.12
C ASN A 452 -20.01 -51.69 -36.83
N ARG A 453 -18.85 -51.03 -36.64
CA ARG A 453 -17.53 -51.62 -36.97
C ARG A 453 -17.41 -52.93 -36.16
N THR A 454 -17.97 -54.04 -36.71
CA THR A 454 -17.50 -55.34 -36.29
C THR A 454 -16.11 -55.53 -36.83
N ARG A 455 -15.16 -55.90 -36.00
CA ARG A 455 -13.72 -56.10 -36.31
C ARG A 455 -13.40 -57.11 -37.44
N LEU A 456 -14.37 -57.65 -38.07
CA LEU A 456 -14.28 -58.53 -39.25
C LEU A 456 -14.76 -57.74 -40.47
N GLY A 457 -13.90 -56.83 -40.97
CA GLY A 457 -14.14 -56.00 -42.16
C GLY A 457 -14.03 -56.73 -43.48
N PHE A 458 -14.31 -58.04 -43.50
CA PHE A 458 -14.46 -58.79 -44.73
C PHE A 458 -15.93 -59.12 -44.93
N ALA A 459 -16.50 -58.64 -45.99
CA ALA A 459 -17.72 -59.22 -46.45
C ALA A 459 -17.43 -60.70 -46.72
N LEU A 460 -17.98 -61.59 -45.91
CA LEU A 460 -17.78 -63.02 -46.04
C LEU A 460 -17.97 -63.49 -47.50
N LYS A 461 -18.74 -62.73 -48.27
CA LYS A 461 -19.02 -62.99 -49.68
C LYS A 461 -17.79 -62.78 -50.62
N ASP A 462 -16.99 -61.74 -50.39
CA ASP A 462 -15.81 -61.44 -51.22
C ASP A 462 -14.65 -62.39 -50.95
N VAL A 463 -14.54 -62.90 -49.71
CA VAL A 463 -13.52 -63.86 -49.32
C VAL A 463 -13.84 -65.26 -49.86
N SER A 464 -15.15 -65.68 -49.93
CA SER A 464 -15.57 -66.93 -50.37
C SER A 464 -15.52 -67.11 -51.93
N GLU A 465 -15.62 -66.02 -52.67
CA GLU A 465 -15.65 -65.98 -54.11
C GLU A 465 -14.25 -65.91 -54.76
N ASN A 466 -13.20 -65.48 -54.04
CA ASN A 466 -11.89 -65.16 -54.61
C ASN A 466 -10.70 -65.98 -54.06
N LEU A 467 -10.86 -66.99 -53.19
CA LEU A 467 -9.74 -67.76 -52.64
C LEU A 467 -9.89 -69.24 -52.90
N PRO A 468 -8.86 -69.85 -53.48
CA PRO A 468 -8.86 -71.29 -53.67
C PRO A 468 -8.47 -72.06 -52.39
N GLY A 469 -9.46 -72.46 -51.65
CA GLY A 469 -9.30 -73.23 -50.41
C GLY A 469 -10.41 -73.01 -49.37
N ALA A 470 -10.58 -73.96 -48.45
CA ALA A 470 -11.54 -73.86 -47.38
C ALA A 470 -10.99 -72.97 -46.27
N PHE A 471 -11.80 -71.96 -45.82
CA PHE A 471 -11.53 -71.07 -44.69
C PHE A 471 -12.49 -71.35 -43.57
N ILE A 472 -11.98 -71.42 -42.37
CA ILE A 472 -12.78 -71.48 -41.17
C ILE A 472 -12.68 -70.12 -40.47
N ILE A 473 -13.82 -69.37 -40.45
CA ILE A 473 -13.94 -68.11 -39.71
C ILE A 473 -14.78 -68.37 -38.49
N TYR A 474 -14.21 -68.11 -37.31
CA TYR A 474 -14.96 -68.22 -36.06
C TYR A 474 -14.97 -66.89 -35.32
N LYS A 475 -16.07 -66.64 -34.66
CA LYS A 475 -16.25 -65.51 -33.73
C LYS A 475 -15.85 -65.97 -32.35
N ALA A 476 -14.73 -65.47 -31.84
CA ALA A 476 -14.40 -65.65 -30.41
C ALA A 476 -15.24 -64.70 -29.57
N ASP A 477 -16.15 -65.24 -28.74
CA ASP A 477 -16.90 -64.49 -27.76
C ASP A 477 -16.07 -64.46 -26.47
N LYS A 478 -15.75 -63.29 -25.99
CA LYS A 478 -14.89 -63.08 -24.82
C LYS A 478 -15.43 -63.65 -23.49
N LYS A 479 -16.61 -64.26 -23.51
CA LYS A 479 -17.28 -64.76 -22.30
C LYS A 479 -17.16 -66.27 -22.04
N ASP A 480 -16.61 -67.06 -22.97
CA ASP A 480 -16.50 -68.50 -22.74
C ASP A 480 -15.14 -69.04 -23.22
N GLU A 481 -14.19 -69.18 -22.32
CA GLU A 481 -12.91 -69.82 -22.57
C GLU A 481 -12.95 -71.37 -22.66
N ARG A 482 -14.14 -71.95 -22.70
CA ARG A 482 -14.32 -73.42 -22.72
C ARG A 482 -15.39 -73.81 -23.72
N HIS A 483 -15.03 -73.91 -24.94
CA HIS A 483 -15.56 -74.88 -25.92
C HIS A 483 -15.00 -74.61 -27.32
N HIS A 484 -13.94 -75.27 -27.64
CA HIS A 484 -13.53 -75.45 -29.02
C HIS A 484 -14.41 -76.57 -29.60
N GLN A 485 -15.45 -76.20 -30.37
CA GLN A 485 -16.07 -77.14 -31.27
C GLN A 485 -15.57 -76.90 -32.68
N TYR A 486 -14.94 -77.93 -33.22
CA TYR A 486 -14.60 -78.00 -34.63
C TYR A 486 -15.84 -78.43 -35.40
N VAL A 487 -16.15 -77.71 -36.50
CA VAL A 487 -17.01 -78.20 -37.60
C VAL A 487 -16.25 -78.12 -38.86
#